data_a35985d8beacbcd131a662256e91cbe4
#
_entry.id   a35985d8beacbcd131a662256e91cbe4
#
_cell.length_a   1.000
_cell.length_b   1.000
_cell.length_c   1.000
_cell.angle_alpha   90.00
_cell.angle_beta   90.00
_cell.angle_gamma   90.00
#
_symmetry.space_group_name_H-M   'P 1'
#
loop_
_entity.id
_entity.type
_entity.pdbx_description
1 polymer ?
#
loop_
_entity_poly.entity_id
_entity_poly.type
_entity_poly.pdbx_seq_one_letter_code
_entity_poly.pdbx_strand_id
1 'polypeptide(L)'
;MLNSHFILAGVSQNPYVKYIVPSILIPLGGASAFGGFLLFRSSYRKVTGKGWEMTTGTVIGYVEHSTRNRVYLRPQVQFRDPTGNLITFASSTGSGGRRYRIGASVTVLYSQKNPEDADLKSFATLWFPLIVPIFLVVVFWGGCLLGFWVEWHKR
;
A
#
# COMPACT_ATOMS: atom_id res chain seq x y z
N MET A 1 -24.94 34.68 -15.85
CA MET A 1 -24.01 33.57 -16.14
C MET A 1 -22.61 34.13 -16.06
N LEU A 2 -21.90 33.98 -14.94
CA LEU A 2 -20.50 34.41 -14.81
C LEU A 2 -19.63 33.40 -15.56
N ASN A 3 -18.94 33.93 -16.58
CA ASN A 3 -18.03 33.13 -17.43
C ASN A 3 -16.88 32.54 -16.59
N SER A 4 -16.89 31.23 -16.40
CA SER A 4 -15.83 30.49 -15.75
C SER A 4 -14.43 30.66 -16.40
N HIS A 5 -14.38 31.09 -17.66
CA HIS A 5 -13.19 31.46 -18.39
C HIS A 5 -12.46 32.70 -17.85
N PHE A 6 -13.20 33.63 -17.21
CA PHE A 6 -12.57 34.86 -16.67
C PHE A 6 -11.79 34.63 -15.37
N ILE A 7 -12.21 33.65 -14.56
CA ILE A 7 -11.57 33.36 -13.27
C ILE A 7 -10.22 32.64 -13.51
N LEU A 8 -10.14 31.74 -14.49
CA LEU A 8 -8.92 30.98 -14.80
C LEU A 8 -7.84 31.86 -15.48
N ALA A 9 -8.25 32.87 -16.27
CA ALA A 9 -7.32 33.79 -16.91
C ALA A 9 -6.65 34.74 -15.91
N GLY A 10 -7.30 35.13 -14.82
CA GLY A 10 -6.74 36.02 -13.79
C GLY A 10 -5.69 35.34 -12.90
N VAL A 11 -5.79 34.03 -12.68
CA VAL A 11 -4.82 33.28 -11.85
C VAL A 11 -3.48 33.10 -12.58
N SER A 12 -3.47 33.00 -13.88
CA SER A 12 -2.25 32.80 -14.70
C SER A 12 -1.35 34.02 -14.79
N GLN A 13 -1.87 35.22 -14.56
CA GLN A 13 -1.12 36.51 -14.69
C GLN A 13 -0.47 36.97 -13.36
N ASN A 14 -0.73 36.29 -12.25
CA ASN A 14 -0.18 36.71 -10.97
C ASN A 14 1.28 36.20 -10.81
N PRO A 15 2.30 37.09 -10.71
CA PRO A 15 3.70 36.69 -10.62
C PRO A 15 3.97 35.79 -9.40
N TYR A 16 3.17 35.87 -8.36
CA TYR A 16 3.32 35.04 -7.15
C TYR A 16 2.94 33.57 -7.40
N VAL A 17 2.02 33.27 -8.31
CA VAL A 17 1.63 31.90 -8.63
C VAL A 17 2.80 31.11 -9.20
N LYS A 18 3.69 31.77 -9.96
CA LYS A 18 4.91 31.15 -10.54
C LYS A 18 5.86 30.62 -9.47
N TYR A 19 5.89 31.21 -8.27
CA TYR A 19 6.78 30.80 -7.17
C TYR A 19 6.07 30.03 -6.09
N ILE A 20 4.78 30.32 -5.81
CA ILE A 20 3.99 29.64 -4.77
C ILE A 20 3.71 28.20 -5.16
N VAL A 21 3.33 27.95 -6.41
CA VAL A 21 2.99 26.60 -6.87
C VAL A 21 4.18 25.62 -6.73
N PRO A 22 5.40 25.90 -7.24
CA PRO A 22 6.52 25.00 -7.03
C PRO A 22 6.98 24.92 -5.58
N SER A 23 6.87 26.01 -4.79
CA SER A 23 7.25 25.99 -3.36
C SER A 23 6.42 25.05 -2.52
N ILE A 24 5.17 24.81 -2.88
CA ILE A 24 4.28 23.87 -2.21
C ILE A 24 4.42 22.46 -2.80
N LEU A 25 4.51 22.35 -4.11
CA LEU A 25 4.55 21.06 -4.80
C LEU A 25 5.85 20.28 -4.57
N ILE A 26 6.99 20.98 -4.50
CA ILE A 26 8.29 20.32 -4.27
C ILE A 26 8.34 19.62 -2.90
N PRO A 27 8.05 20.28 -1.76
CA PRO A 27 8.07 19.60 -0.47
C PRO A 27 6.98 18.53 -0.33
N LEU A 28 5.80 18.71 -0.95
CA LEU A 28 4.73 17.71 -0.94
C LEU A 28 5.15 16.46 -1.72
N GLY A 29 5.78 16.63 -2.87
CA GLY A 29 6.36 15.53 -3.66
C GLY A 29 7.49 14.82 -2.93
N GLY A 30 8.36 15.57 -2.24
CA GLY A 30 9.42 15.02 -1.41
C GLY A 30 8.88 14.21 -0.22
N ALA A 31 7.88 14.72 0.47
CA ALA A 31 7.23 14.03 1.57
C ALA A 31 6.53 12.73 1.12
N SER A 32 5.86 12.74 -0.03
CA SER A 32 5.22 11.55 -0.59
C SER A 32 6.24 10.48 -1.01
N ALA A 33 7.35 10.88 -1.63
CA ALA A 33 8.45 9.99 -2.00
C ALA A 33 9.14 9.37 -0.77
N PHE A 34 9.37 10.17 0.28
CA PHE A 34 9.95 9.71 1.54
C PHE A 34 9.03 8.73 2.28
N GLY A 35 7.73 9.05 2.37
CA GLY A 35 6.72 8.15 2.92
C GLY A 35 6.63 6.83 2.13
N GLY A 36 6.64 6.91 0.80
CA GLY A 36 6.71 5.74 -0.08
C GLY A 36 7.97 4.90 0.14
N PHE A 37 9.13 5.53 0.32
CA PHE A 37 10.38 4.84 0.62
C PHE A 37 10.35 4.10 1.96
N LEU A 38 9.77 4.68 3.01
CA LEU A 38 9.63 4.02 4.31
C LEU A 38 8.73 2.79 4.23
N LEU A 39 7.60 2.89 3.53
CA LEU A 39 6.69 1.78 3.27
C LEU A 39 7.36 0.70 2.42
N PHE A 40 8.09 1.09 1.37
CA PHE A 40 8.88 0.19 0.54
C PHE A 40 9.91 -0.58 1.36
N ARG A 41 10.69 0.11 2.19
CA ARG A 41 11.71 -0.51 3.04
C ARG A 41 11.11 -1.55 3.99
N SER A 42 9.96 -1.26 4.57
CA SER A 42 9.24 -2.19 5.45
C SER A 42 8.77 -3.43 4.70
N SER A 43 8.15 -3.25 3.56
CA SER A 43 7.63 -4.34 2.72
C SER A 43 8.72 -5.14 2.03
N TYR A 44 9.79 -4.48 1.61
CA TYR A 44 10.94 -5.12 0.96
C TYR A 44 11.61 -6.15 1.85
N ARG A 45 11.68 -5.92 3.16
CA ARG A 45 12.21 -6.90 4.11
C ARG A 45 11.39 -8.20 4.14
N LYS A 46 10.06 -8.10 4.04
CA LYS A 46 9.15 -9.25 3.98
C LYS A 46 9.28 -10.01 2.66
N VAL A 47 9.54 -9.29 1.56
CA VAL A 47 9.64 -9.87 0.20
C VAL A 47 11.01 -10.52 -0.05
N THR A 48 12.10 -9.90 0.42
CA THR A 48 13.48 -10.37 0.16
C THR A 48 13.95 -11.49 1.09
N GLY A 49 13.12 -11.93 2.02
CA GLY A 49 13.39 -13.12 2.84
C GLY A 49 14.50 -12.97 3.88
N LYS A 50 15.09 -11.79 4.05
CA LYS A 50 16.09 -11.61 5.14
C LYS A 50 15.41 -11.67 6.50
N GLY A 51 15.49 -12.84 7.15
CA GLY A 51 14.88 -13.12 8.44
C GLY A 51 13.41 -13.54 8.37
N TRP A 52 12.88 -13.80 7.16
CA TRP A 52 11.55 -14.35 6.93
C TRP A 52 11.68 -15.71 6.25
N GLU A 53 10.95 -16.68 6.75
CA GLU A 53 10.88 -18.03 6.18
C GLU A 53 9.48 -18.35 5.68
N MET A 54 9.43 -19.29 4.75
CA MET A 54 8.18 -19.81 4.22
C MET A 54 7.91 -21.19 4.76
N THR A 55 6.69 -21.41 5.22
CA THR A 55 6.20 -22.72 5.63
C THR A 55 4.78 -22.93 5.12
N THR A 56 4.31 -24.16 5.26
CA THR A 56 2.94 -24.51 4.93
C THR A 56 2.09 -24.48 6.20
N GLY A 57 0.99 -23.74 6.17
CA GLY A 57 -0.01 -23.72 7.24
C GLY A 57 -1.35 -24.24 6.76
N THR A 58 -2.25 -24.50 7.68
CA THR A 58 -3.63 -24.96 7.42
C THR A 58 -4.62 -23.93 7.92
N VAL A 59 -5.62 -23.59 7.11
CA VAL A 59 -6.71 -22.70 7.51
C VAL A 59 -7.62 -23.46 8.46
N ILE A 60 -7.71 -22.99 9.71
CA ILE A 60 -8.53 -23.63 10.76
C ILE A 60 -9.87 -22.93 10.98
N GLY A 61 -10.00 -21.66 10.54
CA GLY A 61 -11.22 -20.89 10.74
C GLY A 61 -11.12 -19.48 10.19
N TYR A 62 -12.05 -18.64 10.64
CA TYR A 62 -12.12 -17.22 10.29
C TYR A 62 -12.42 -16.39 11.53
N VAL A 63 -11.77 -15.26 11.66
CA VAL A 63 -12.06 -14.22 12.65
C VAL A 63 -12.81 -13.10 11.96
N GLU A 64 -13.95 -12.74 12.51
CA GLU A 64 -14.74 -11.60 12.03
C GLU A 64 -14.15 -10.30 12.57
N HIS A 65 -13.87 -9.38 11.66
CA HIS A 65 -13.49 -8.01 12.00
C HIS A 65 -14.55 -7.06 11.46
N SER A 66 -15.34 -6.51 12.38
CA SER A 66 -16.40 -5.56 12.03
C SER A 66 -15.86 -4.13 12.09
N THR A 67 -16.04 -3.40 11.01
CA THR A 67 -15.86 -1.94 10.93
C THR A 67 -17.23 -1.32 10.70
N ARG A 68 -17.42 -0.03 11.01
CA ARG A 68 -18.72 0.68 11.02
C ARG A 68 -19.77 0.25 9.97
N ASN A 69 -19.35 -0.16 8.76
CA ASN A 69 -20.26 -0.51 7.66
C ASN A 69 -19.93 -1.82 6.95
N ARG A 70 -18.90 -2.58 7.38
CA ARG A 70 -18.49 -3.82 6.69
C ARG A 70 -17.94 -4.83 7.68
N VAL A 71 -18.29 -6.08 7.44
CA VAL A 71 -17.68 -7.24 8.11
C VAL A 71 -16.63 -7.83 7.18
N TYR A 72 -15.43 -8.01 7.70
CA TYR A 72 -14.32 -8.66 7.01
C TYR A 72 -14.00 -9.98 7.71
N LEU A 73 -13.87 -11.03 6.92
CA LEU A 73 -13.44 -12.34 7.39
C LEU A 73 -11.93 -12.46 7.21
N ARG A 74 -11.21 -12.62 8.32
CA ARG A 74 -9.76 -12.84 8.34
C ARG A 74 -9.48 -14.31 8.54
N PRO A 75 -8.80 -15.01 7.62
CA PRO A 75 -8.52 -16.42 7.80
C PRO A 75 -7.58 -16.61 9.00
N GLN A 76 -7.93 -17.56 9.84
CA GLN A 76 -7.13 -18.04 10.95
C GLN A 76 -6.35 -19.25 10.46
N VAL A 77 -5.02 -19.19 10.59
CA VAL A 77 -4.11 -20.20 10.05
C VAL A 77 -3.23 -20.74 11.17
N GLN A 78 -3.02 -22.04 11.12
CA GLN A 78 -2.15 -22.75 12.03
C GLN A 78 -0.97 -23.36 11.26
N PHE A 79 0.23 -23.21 11.77
CA PHE A 79 1.44 -23.80 11.21
C PHE A 79 2.37 -24.28 12.33
N ARG A 80 3.36 -25.10 11.96
CA ARG A 80 4.45 -25.51 12.86
C ARG A 80 5.70 -24.73 12.56
N ASP A 81 6.34 -24.20 13.58
CA ASP A 81 7.66 -23.59 13.48
C ASP A 81 8.76 -24.68 13.35
N PRO A 82 10.01 -24.34 13.05
CA PRO A 82 11.12 -25.31 12.98
C PRO A 82 11.40 -26.03 14.29
N THR A 83 10.98 -25.47 15.41
CA THR A 83 11.13 -26.10 16.75
C THR A 83 10.00 -27.06 17.08
N GLY A 84 8.99 -27.18 16.19
CA GLY A 84 7.85 -28.07 16.33
C GLY A 84 6.64 -27.46 17.06
N ASN A 85 6.74 -26.20 17.52
CA ASN A 85 5.65 -25.51 18.19
C ASN A 85 4.52 -25.20 17.20
N LEU A 86 3.30 -25.37 17.67
CA LEU A 86 2.09 -25.08 16.90
C LEU A 86 1.68 -23.63 17.13
N ILE A 87 1.77 -22.81 16.07
CA ILE A 87 1.47 -21.38 16.10
C ILE A 87 0.18 -21.12 15.34
N THR A 88 -0.69 -20.32 15.92
CA THR A 88 -1.97 -19.90 15.32
C THR A 88 -2.00 -18.39 15.21
N PHE A 89 -2.28 -17.86 14.02
CA PHE A 89 -2.42 -16.43 13.79
C PHE A 89 -3.62 -16.12 12.88
N ALA A 90 -4.09 -14.88 12.93
CA ALA A 90 -5.07 -14.36 11.98
C ALA A 90 -4.36 -13.49 10.94
N SER A 91 -4.62 -13.73 9.65
CA SER A 91 -4.01 -12.94 8.58
C SER A 91 -4.29 -11.45 8.74
N SER A 92 -3.33 -10.61 8.38
CA SER A 92 -3.50 -9.16 8.33
C SER A 92 -4.53 -8.72 7.30
N THR A 93 -4.75 -9.54 6.27
CA THR A 93 -5.66 -9.25 5.16
C THR A 93 -6.97 -10.00 5.34
N GLY A 94 -8.08 -9.24 5.44
CA GLY A 94 -9.45 -9.75 5.45
C GLY A 94 -10.12 -9.56 4.09
N SER A 95 -11.19 -10.31 3.84
CA SER A 95 -12.06 -10.18 2.66
C SER A 95 -13.53 -10.21 3.07
N GLY A 96 -14.43 -9.69 2.21
CA GLY A 96 -15.88 -9.72 2.46
C GLY A 96 -16.50 -11.12 2.35
N GLY A 97 -15.70 -12.15 2.03
CA GLY A 97 -16.14 -13.55 1.95
C GLY A 97 -15.01 -14.51 2.33
N ARG A 98 -15.36 -15.80 2.43
CA ARG A 98 -14.42 -16.88 2.72
C ARG A 98 -13.56 -17.15 1.49
N ARG A 99 -12.32 -16.71 1.49
CA ARG A 99 -11.36 -16.87 0.37
C ARG A 99 -10.75 -18.26 0.30
N TYR A 100 -10.62 -18.92 1.44
CA TYR A 100 -10.04 -20.26 1.56
C TYR A 100 -11.05 -21.22 2.17
N ARG A 101 -10.98 -22.50 1.85
CA ARG A 101 -11.75 -23.53 2.55
C ARG A 101 -11.07 -23.83 3.90
N ILE A 102 -11.84 -24.13 4.93
CA ILE A 102 -11.30 -24.68 6.18
C ILE A 102 -10.63 -26.02 5.86
N GLY A 103 -9.42 -26.23 6.39
CA GLY A 103 -8.56 -27.35 6.05
C GLY A 103 -7.65 -27.11 4.82
N ALA A 104 -7.81 -25.99 4.11
CA ALA A 104 -6.95 -25.69 2.96
C ALA A 104 -5.50 -25.41 3.40
N SER A 105 -4.56 -25.92 2.62
CA SER A 105 -3.13 -25.66 2.76
C SER A 105 -2.79 -24.31 2.15
N VAL A 106 -2.06 -23.47 2.88
CA VAL A 106 -1.67 -22.12 2.47
C VAL A 106 -0.21 -21.86 2.80
N THR A 107 0.45 -21.04 1.99
CA THR A 107 1.83 -20.63 2.27
C THR A 107 1.84 -19.50 3.28
N VAL A 108 2.57 -19.69 4.37
CA VAL A 108 2.77 -18.75 5.46
C VAL A 108 4.19 -18.20 5.39
N LEU A 109 4.31 -16.89 5.57
CA LEU A 109 5.56 -16.18 5.81
C LEU A 109 5.65 -15.85 7.29
N TYR A 110 6.72 -16.24 7.97
CA TYR A 110 6.92 -15.94 9.38
C TYR A 110 8.33 -15.42 9.63
N SER A 111 8.49 -14.63 10.69
CA SER A 111 9.79 -14.12 11.10
C SER A 111 10.54 -15.16 11.93
N GLN A 112 11.81 -15.47 11.57
CA GLN A 112 12.68 -16.36 12.37
C GLN A 112 12.89 -15.86 13.79
N LYS A 113 12.89 -14.52 14.01
CA LYS A 113 13.12 -13.93 15.33
C LYS A 113 11.88 -13.98 16.22
N ASN A 114 10.72 -13.87 15.61
CA ASN A 114 9.44 -13.93 16.31
C ASN A 114 8.44 -14.68 15.43
N PRO A 115 8.28 -16.00 15.61
CA PRO A 115 7.37 -16.80 14.79
C PRO A 115 5.89 -16.41 14.88
N GLU A 116 5.50 -15.65 15.90
CA GLU A 116 4.15 -15.09 16.01
C GLU A 116 3.89 -13.98 14.98
N ASP A 117 4.97 -13.30 14.50
CA ASP A 117 4.86 -12.34 13.39
C ASP A 117 4.83 -13.13 12.08
N ALA A 118 3.65 -13.64 11.76
CA ALA A 118 3.37 -14.44 10.59
C ALA A 118 2.23 -13.85 9.77
N ASP A 119 2.28 -14.02 8.45
CA ASP A 119 1.21 -13.62 7.56
C ASP A 119 1.11 -14.56 6.34
N LEU A 120 -0.03 -14.50 5.65
CA LEU A 120 -0.23 -15.26 4.43
C LEU A 120 0.55 -14.66 3.26
N LYS A 121 1.23 -15.53 2.50
CA LYS A 121 1.83 -15.13 1.22
C LYS A 121 0.72 -14.88 0.21
N SER A 122 0.20 -13.66 0.18
CA SER A 122 -0.76 -13.25 -0.84
C SER A 122 -0.18 -12.09 -1.68
N PHE A 123 -0.65 -11.97 -2.90
CA PHE A 123 -0.28 -10.86 -3.78
C PHE A 123 -0.58 -9.50 -3.10
N ALA A 124 -1.73 -9.38 -2.47
CA ALA A 124 -2.14 -8.16 -1.80
C ALA A 124 -1.19 -7.78 -0.65
N THR A 125 -0.77 -8.76 0.17
CA THR A 125 0.13 -8.52 1.31
C THR A 125 1.52 -8.07 0.87
N LEU A 126 2.03 -8.62 -0.25
CA LEU A 126 3.39 -8.37 -0.70
C LEU A 126 3.49 -7.16 -1.64
N TRP A 127 2.56 -7.00 -2.57
CA TRP A 127 2.68 -6.05 -3.67
C TRP A 127 1.90 -4.76 -3.47
N PHE A 128 0.79 -4.80 -2.76
CA PHE A 128 -0.03 -3.61 -2.54
C PHE A 128 0.73 -2.46 -1.88
N PRO A 129 1.54 -2.69 -0.81
CA PRO A 129 2.36 -1.64 -0.20
C PRO A 129 3.44 -1.06 -1.13
N LEU A 130 3.79 -1.78 -2.21
CA LEU A 130 4.77 -1.32 -3.21
C LEU A 130 4.12 -0.53 -4.33
N ILE A 131 2.98 -1.02 -4.84
CA ILE A 131 2.30 -0.44 -6.00
C ILE A 131 1.70 0.93 -5.67
N VAL A 132 1.08 1.09 -4.51
CA VAL A 132 0.39 2.33 -4.14
C VAL A 132 1.32 3.54 -4.13
N PRO A 133 2.47 3.54 -3.43
CA PRO A 133 3.36 4.70 -3.43
C PRO A 133 3.97 4.98 -4.81
N ILE A 134 4.31 3.94 -5.58
CA ILE A 134 4.82 4.11 -6.95
C ILE A 134 3.76 4.79 -7.82
N PHE A 135 2.52 4.34 -7.76
CA PHE A 135 1.41 4.91 -8.50
C PHE A 135 1.20 6.40 -8.15
N LEU A 136 1.20 6.74 -6.86
CA LEU A 136 1.06 8.13 -6.41
C LEU A 136 2.19 9.03 -6.93
N VAL A 137 3.43 8.55 -6.91
CA VAL A 137 4.59 9.29 -7.46
C VAL A 137 4.41 9.52 -8.96
N VAL A 138 4.03 8.49 -9.72
CA VAL A 138 3.84 8.58 -11.18
C VAL A 138 2.73 9.55 -11.53
N VAL A 139 1.59 9.49 -10.85
CA VAL A 139 0.45 10.40 -11.08
C VAL A 139 0.83 11.84 -10.76
N PHE A 140 1.52 12.06 -9.63
CA PHE A 140 1.93 13.40 -9.22
C PHE A 140 2.92 14.03 -10.20
N TRP A 141 4.00 13.32 -10.54
CA TRP A 141 5.03 13.83 -11.46
C TRP A 141 4.53 13.89 -12.90
N GLY A 142 3.71 12.92 -13.32
CA GLY A 142 3.08 12.95 -14.64
C GLY A 142 2.16 14.16 -14.82
N GLY A 143 1.38 14.50 -13.80
CA GLY A 143 0.53 15.70 -13.81
C GLY A 143 1.35 17.00 -13.87
N CYS A 144 2.45 17.09 -13.14
CA CYS A 144 3.36 18.24 -13.19
C CYS A 144 4.01 18.41 -14.56
N LEU A 145 4.47 17.33 -15.18
CA LEU A 145 5.11 17.37 -16.51
C LEU A 145 4.11 17.74 -17.60
N LEU A 146 2.89 17.19 -17.55
CA LEU A 146 1.82 17.56 -18.49
C LEU A 146 1.43 19.03 -18.36
N GLY A 147 1.30 19.55 -17.15
CA GLY A 147 1.02 20.97 -16.91
C GLY A 147 2.11 21.87 -17.49
N PHE A 148 3.38 21.52 -17.27
CA PHE A 148 4.51 22.26 -17.83
C PHE A 148 4.54 22.19 -19.37
N TRP A 149 4.28 21.01 -19.96
CA TRP A 149 4.27 20.82 -21.41
C TRP A 149 3.16 21.64 -22.10
N VAL A 150 1.97 21.65 -21.52
CA VAL A 150 0.82 22.45 -22.01
C VAL A 150 1.15 23.94 -22.00
N GLU A 151 1.79 24.43 -20.92
CA GLU A 151 2.17 25.85 -20.82
C GLU A 151 3.26 26.24 -21.82
N TRP A 152 4.22 25.32 -22.04
CA TRP A 152 5.29 25.52 -23.04
C TRP A 152 4.76 25.64 -24.48
N HIS A 153 3.74 24.86 -24.85
CA HIS A 153 3.16 24.86 -26.20
C HIS A 153 2.19 26.04 -26.46
N LYS A 154 1.81 26.78 -25.42
CA LYS A 154 0.98 27.97 -25.55
C LYS A 154 1.77 29.26 -25.81
N ARG A 155 3.10 29.18 -25.77
CA ARG A 155 4.01 30.29 -26.08
C ARG A 155 4.49 30.22 -27.51
#